data_49724c1fa3588017705e8ad0cf637c31
#
_entry.id   49724c1fa3588017705e8ad0cf637c31
#
_cell.length_a   1.000
_cell.length_b   1.000
_cell.length_c   1.000
_cell.angle_alpha   90.00
_cell.angle_beta   90.00
_cell.angle_gamma   90.00
#
_symmetry.space_group_name_H-M   'P 1'
#
loop_
_entity.id
_entity.type
_entity.pdbx_description
1 polymer ?
#
loop_
_entity_poly.entity_id
_entity_poly.type
_entity_poly.pdbx_seq_one_letter_code
_entity_poly.pdbx_strand_id
1 'polypeptide(L)'
;MTLRIGRALTNGVTKTFSKAGLTFVLLFGLAQFAFIAAINTLVEAFLAGLDLPAGATEGPASTPLSLPVSATVAGVLALVVLLALQAVNVVLIRVMAADRQVITRETYTRRMGWVLLNSIVASVVVGLLTMIGFVLLVIPGLFVLVSLLFAAVYIADRDENVLDAIRDSWGLASGNRWRLLGLVLVVFVGFFAVSFPLDFLLPTGSTLSLVASTVLNTVLVVYQLAVITDAYRQLRGEDRPGGGAEPSPDAAGV
;
A
#
# COMPACT_ATOMS: atom_id res chain seq x y z
N MET A 1 11.53 -22.04 -4.92
CA MET A 1 10.10 -22.22 -5.26
C MET A 1 9.74 -21.29 -6.41
N THR A 2 8.73 -21.62 -7.23
CA THR A 2 8.41 -20.82 -8.43
C THR A 2 7.11 -20.06 -8.22
N LEU A 3 7.14 -18.73 -8.35
CA LEU A 3 5.95 -17.87 -8.29
C LEU A 3 4.96 -18.21 -9.41
N ARG A 4 3.68 -18.36 -9.06
CA ARG A 4 2.55 -18.55 -9.97
C ARG A 4 1.77 -17.25 -10.10
N ILE A 5 2.12 -16.42 -11.09
CA ILE A 5 1.52 -15.07 -11.29
C ILE A 5 -0.01 -15.15 -11.40
N GLY A 6 -0.54 -16.03 -12.25
CA GLY A 6 -1.99 -16.16 -12.44
C GLY A 6 -2.74 -16.46 -11.13
N ARG A 7 -2.18 -17.32 -10.27
CA ARG A 7 -2.75 -17.63 -8.96
C ARG A 7 -2.75 -16.39 -8.03
N ALA A 8 -1.64 -15.66 -7.98
CA ALA A 8 -1.55 -14.44 -7.16
C ALA A 8 -2.60 -13.40 -7.58
N LEU A 9 -2.79 -13.21 -8.89
CA LEU A 9 -3.80 -12.28 -9.42
C LEU A 9 -5.23 -12.73 -9.07
N THR A 10 -5.56 -14.02 -9.28
CA THR A 10 -6.91 -14.55 -8.97
C THR A 10 -7.20 -14.51 -7.47
N ASN A 11 -6.25 -14.93 -6.64
CA ASN A 11 -6.38 -14.85 -5.18
C ASN A 11 -6.49 -13.40 -4.70
N GLY A 12 -5.76 -12.48 -5.33
CA GLY A 12 -5.88 -11.05 -5.07
C GLY A 12 -7.31 -10.55 -5.27
N VAL A 13 -7.97 -10.90 -6.37
CA VAL A 13 -9.37 -10.57 -6.62
C VAL A 13 -10.27 -11.14 -5.52
N THR A 14 -10.16 -12.45 -5.26
CA THR A 14 -10.99 -13.12 -4.26
C THR A 14 -10.84 -12.51 -2.87
N LYS A 15 -9.61 -12.19 -2.45
CA LYS A 15 -9.32 -11.57 -1.15
C LYS A 15 -9.83 -10.14 -1.08
N THR A 16 -9.71 -9.35 -2.14
CA THR A 16 -10.23 -7.96 -2.20
C THR A 16 -11.74 -7.92 -2.02
N PHE A 17 -12.47 -8.82 -2.67
CA PHE A 17 -13.92 -8.89 -2.58
C PHE A 17 -14.44 -9.79 -1.43
N SER A 18 -13.56 -10.27 -0.54
CA SER A 18 -13.95 -10.93 0.70
C SER A 18 -14.53 -9.92 1.71
N LYS A 19 -15.22 -10.42 2.76
CA LYS A 19 -15.75 -9.55 3.82
C LYS A 19 -14.65 -8.68 4.45
N ALA A 20 -13.47 -9.25 4.73
CA ALA A 20 -12.33 -8.51 5.25
C ALA A 20 -11.83 -7.49 4.23
N GLY A 21 -11.64 -7.89 2.96
CA GLY A 21 -11.18 -6.99 1.90
C GLY A 21 -12.10 -5.79 1.71
N LEU A 22 -13.42 -5.99 1.65
CA LEU A 22 -14.39 -4.90 1.54
C LEU A 22 -14.38 -3.97 2.77
N THR A 23 -14.17 -4.52 3.97
CA THR A 23 -13.98 -3.68 5.17
C THR A 23 -12.74 -2.79 5.03
N PHE A 24 -11.65 -3.33 4.51
CA PHE A 24 -10.45 -2.52 4.26
C PHE A 24 -10.65 -1.50 3.13
N VAL A 25 -11.35 -1.85 2.05
CA VAL A 25 -11.72 -0.88 1.01
C VAL A 25 -12.49 0.29 1.62
N LEU A 26 -13.45 0.03 2.51
CA LEU A 26 -14.20 1.09 3.19
C LEU A 26 -13.30 1.94 4.10
N LEU A 27 -12.46 1.30 4.94
CA LEU A 27 -11.56 2.00 5.86
C LEU A 27 -10.52 2.86 5.12
N PHE A 28 -9.89 2.30 4.08
CA PHE A 28 -8.95 3.05 3.24
C PHE A 28 -9.67 4.20 2.51
N GLY A 29 -10.86 3.95 1.95
CA GLY A 29 -11.62 4.97 1.24
C GLY A 29 -11.97 6.15 2.14
N LEU A 30 -12.50 5.90 3.33
CA LEU A 30 -12.82 6.95 4.28
C LEU A 30 -11.57 7.74 4.71
N ALA A 31 -10.49 7.04 5.02
CA ALA A 31 -9.24 7.70 5.40
C ALA A 31 -8.63 8.47 4.20
N GLN A 32 -8.72 7.95 2.99
CA GLN A 32 -8.25 8.62 1.78
C GLN A 32 -9.03 9.92 1.52
N PHE A 33 -10.36 9.91 1.66
CA PHE A 33 -11.17 11.13 1.55
C PHE A 33 -10.80 12.17 2.60
N ALA A 34 -10.63 11.75 3.86
CA ALA A 34 -10.20 12.65 4.93
C ALA A 34 -8.80 13.23 4.66
N PHE A 35 -7.88 12.43 4.13
CA PHE A 35 -6.54 12.86 3.76
C PHE A 35 -6.57 13.88 2.62
N ILE A 36 -7.32 13.59 1.54
CA ILE A 36 -7.49 14.51 0.41
C ILE A 36 -8.07 15.85 0.88
N ALA A 37 -9.11 15.82 1.71
CA ALA A 37 -9.73 17.03 2.25
C ALA A 37 -8.73 17.86 3.08
N ALA A 38 -7.93 17.23 3.93
CA ALA A 38 -6.91 17.91 4.72
C ALA A 38 -5.80 18.51 3.86
N ILE A 39 -5.30 17.75 2.87
CA ILE A 39 -4.25 18.24 1.94
C ILE A 39 -4.79 19.38 1.08
N ASN A 40 -6.01 19.29 0.57
CA ASN A 40 -6.62 20.37 -0.22
C ASN A 40 -6.70 21.67 0.60
N THR A 41 -7.10 21.60 1.87
CA THR A 41 -7.11 22.75 2.78
C THR A 41 -5.71 23.35 2.96
N LEU A 42 -4.67 22.51 3.08
CA LEU A 42 -3.28 22.99 3.18
C LEU A 42 -2.83 23.66 1.88
N VAL A 43 -3.15 23.08 0.72
CA VAL A 43 -2.83 23.66 -0.59
C VAL A 43 -3.52 25.02 -0.75
N GLU A 44 -4.81 25.12 -0.44
CA GLU A 44 -5.54 26.41 -0.48
C GLU A 44 -4.92 27.45 0.45
N ALA A 45 -4.59 27.08 1.68
CA ALA A 45 -3.95 27.99 2.63
C ALA A 45 -2.55 28.41 2.16
N PHE A 46 -1.80 27.53 1.53
CA PHE A 46 -0.50 27.85 0.94
C PHE A 46 -0.64 28.80 -0.25
N LEU A 47 -1.57 28.52 -1.17
CA LEU A 47 -1.83 29.38 -2.34
C LEU A 47 -2.35 30.76 -1.93
N ALA A 48 -3.20 30.83 -0.90
CA ALA A 48 -3.66 32.11 -0.34
C ALA A 48 -2.54 32.95 0.30
N GLY A 49 -1.47 32.31 0.75
CA GLY A 49 -0.26 33.00 1.25
C GLY A 49 0.70 33.47 0.18
N LEU A 50 0.48 33.09 -1.08
CA LEU A 50 1.25 33.58 -2.23
C LEU A 50 0.48 34.76 -2.83
N ASP A 51 1.13 35.94 -2.99
CA ASP A 51 0.56 37.11 -3.67
C ASP A 51 0.46 36.83 -5.19
N LEU A 52 -0.46 35.93 -5.55
CA LEU A 52 -0.69 35.56 -6.94
C LEU A 52 -1.62 36.58 -7.62
N PRO A 53 -1.42 36.90 -8.91
CA PRO A 53 -2.33 37.77 -9.66
C PRO A 53 -3.77 37.24 -9.61
N ALA A 54 -4.74 38.16 -9.55
CA ALA A 54 -6.16 37.81 -9.59
C ALA A 54 -6.46 36.95 -10.86
N GLY A 55 -7.09 35.80 -10.65
CA GLY A 55 -7.35 34.80 -11.71
C GLY A 55 -6.33 33.66 -11.81
N ALA A 56 -5.16 33.74 -11.18
CA ALA A 56 -4.19 32.65 -11.15
C ALA A 56 -4.68 31.44 -10.32
N THR A 57 -5.61 31.67 -9.42
CA THR A 57 -6.26 30.64 -8.57
C THR A 57 -7.65 30.21 -9.08
N GLU A 58 -8.18 30.90 -10.12
CA GLU A 58 -9.49 30.59 -10.74
C GLU A 58 -9.39 29.50 -11.83
N GLY A 59 -8.46 28.57 -11.69
CA GLY A 59 -8.32 27.42 -12.58
C GLY A 59 -8.83 26.11 -11.93
N PRO A 60 -8.46 24.95 -12.46
CA PRO A 60 -8.72 23.64 -11.88
C PRO A 60 -8.13 23.45 -10.48
N ALA A 61 -7.58 24.49 -9.87
CA ALA A 61 -7.10 24.57 -8.50
C ALA A 61 -8.23 24.85 -7.46
N SER A 62 -9.50 25.04 -7.87
CA SER A 62 -10.62 24.97 -6.94
C SER A 62 -10.75 23.51 -6.49
N THR A 63 -10.22 23.23 -5.32
CA THR A 63 -10.19 21.88 -4.75
C THR A 63 -11.60 21.55 -4.25
N PRO A 64 -12.31 20.60 -4.87
CA PRO A 64 -13.73 20.36 -4.58
C PRO A 64 -13.99 19.80 -3.17
N LEU A 65 -12.96 19.58 -2.39
CA LEU A 65 -13.06 19.00 -1.05
C LEU A 65 -12.03 19.67 -0.13
N SER A 66 -12.33 20.87 0.35
CA SER A 66 -11.56 21.52 1.43
C SER A 66 -12.38 21.59 2.72
N LEU A 67 -11.70 21.67 3.86
CA LEU A 67 -12.34 21.75 5.17
C LEU A 67 -12.32 23.21 5.65
N PRO A 68 -13.40 23.70 6.28
CA PRO A 68 -13.42 25.06 6.84
C PRO A 68 -12.65 25.14 8.17
N VAL A 69 -11.34 24.77 8.13
CA VAL A 69 -10.45 24.76 9.29
C VAL A 69 -9.15 25.49 8.99
N SER A 70 -8.42 25.90 10.04
CA SER A 70 -7.10 26.52 9.84
C SER A 70 -6.08 25.54 9.25
N ALA A 71 -5.07 26.07 8.56
CA ALA A 71 -3.96 25.28 7.99
C ALA A 71 -3.27 24.41 9.05
N THR A 72 -3.10 24.92 10.28
CA THR A 72 -2.51 24.14 11.38
C THR A 72 -3.36 22.91 11.72
N VAL A 73 -4.68 23.07 11.83
CA VAL A 73 -5.61 21.95 12.10
C VAL A 73 -5.62 20.98 10.95
N ALA A 74 -5.64 21.46 9.70
CA ALA A 74 -5.55 20.63 8.52
C ALA A 74 -4.24 19.81 8.46
N GLY A 75 -3.11 20.43 8.84
CA GLY A 75 -1.81 19.74 8.92
C GLY A 75 -1.78 18.63 9.97
N VAL A 76 -2.30 18.90 11.15
CA VAL A 76 -2.43 17.88 12.21
C VAL A 76 -3.35 16.75 11.76
N LEU A 77 -4.50 17.09 11.16
CA LEU A 77 -5.44 16.09 10.63
C LEU A 77 -4.79 15.22 9.54
N ALA A 78 -4.08 15.84 8.59
CA ALA A 78 -3.37 15.11 7.54
C ALA A 78 -2.35 14.12 8.14
N LEU A 79 -1.59 14.53 9.14
CA LEU A 79 -0.63 13.68 9.83
C LEU A 79 -1.33 12.50 10.55
N VAL A 80 -2.38 12.79 11.30
CA VAL A 80 -3.15 11.74 12.01
C VAL A 80 -3.75 10.73 11.03
N VAL A 81 -4.33 11.21 9.93
CA VAL A 81 -4.91 10.33 8.90
C VAL A 81 -3.83 9.53 8.18
N LEU A 82 -2.65 10.12 7.91
CA LEU A 82 -1.52 9.40 7.34
C LEU A 82 -1.06 8.24 8.23
N LEU A 83 -0.95 8.48 9.55
CA LEU A 83 -0.63 7.43 10.52
C LEU A 83 -1.73 6.36 10.58
N ALA A 84 -3.00 6.75 10.50
CA ALA A 84 -4.12 5.82 10.45
C ALA A 84 -4.10 4.97 9.18
N LEU A 85 -3.84 5.56 8.01
CA LEU A 85 -3.66 4.84 6.74
C LEU A 85 -2.54 3.81 6.84
N GLN A 86 -1.42 4.17 7.47
CA GLN A 86 -0.30 3.25 7.68
C GLN A 86 -0.69 2.11 8.64
N ALA A 87 -1.44 2.39 9.70
CA ALA A 87 -1.95 1.37 10.60
C ALA A 87 -2.91 0.40 9.88
N VAL A 88 -3.83 0.92 9.08
CA VAL A 88 -4.76 0.10 8.27
C VAL A 88 -3.99 -0.78 7.28
N ASN A 89 -2.93 -0.25 6.67
CA ASN A 89 -2.04 -1.00 5.77
C ASN A 89 -1.38 -2.19 6.49
N VAL A 90 -0.79 -1.97 7.66
CA VAL A 90 -0.18 -3.03 8.48
C VAL A 90 -1.20 -4.10 8.85
N VAL A 91 -2.39 -3.69 9.30
CA VAL A 91 -3.45 -4.64 9.68
C VAL A 91 -3.93 -5.44 8.46
N LEU A 92 -4.10 -4.79 7.31
CA LEU A 92 -4.47 -5.46 6.06
C LEU A 92 -3.44 -6.53 5.68
N ILE A 93 -2.15 -6.19 5.68
CA ILE A 93 -1.07 -7.13 5.37
C ILE A 93 -1.12 -8.33 6.32
N ARG A 94 -1.27 -8.12 7.63
CA ARG A 94 -1.38 -9.19 8.63
C ARG A 94 -2.56 -10.12 8.37
N VAL A 95 -3.74 -9.56 8.07
CA VAL A 95 -4.95 -10.34 7.76
C VAL A 95 -4.74 -11.16 6.48
N MET A 96 -4.16 -10.57 5.46
CA MET A 96 -3.91 -11.23 4.18
C MET A 96 -2.80 -12.28 4.28
N ALA A 97 -1.74 -12.02 5.06
CA ALA A 97 -0.63 -12.95 5.29
C ALA A 97 -1.09 -14.17 6.11
N ALA A 98 -1.90 -13.96 7.13
CA ALA A 98 -2.46 -15.06 7.95
C ALA A 98 -3.59 -15.84 7.26
N ASP A 99 -3.99 -15.43 6.04
CA ASP A 99 -5.13 -16.00 5.29
C ASP A 99 -6.45 -16.02 6.11
N ARG A 100 -6.58 -15.08 7.01
CA ARG A 100 -7.74 -14.94 7.89
C ARG A 100 -8.76 -14.02 7.24
N GLN A 101 -10.04 -14.37 7.37
CA GLN A 101 -11.14 -13.51 6.92
C GLN A 101 -11.70 -12.64 8.05
N VAL A 102 -11.11 -12.72 9.24
CA VAL A 102 -11.58 -12.02 10.44
C VAL A 102 -10.46 -11.21 11.06
N ILE A 103 -10.76 -9.95 11.36
CA ILE A 103 -9.84 -9.05 12.09
C ILE A 103 -9.96 -9.41 13.58
N THR A 104 -8.88 -9.92 14.17
CA THR A 104 -8.79 -10.23 15.59
C THR A 104 -8.11 -9.09 16.35
N ARG A 105 -8.34 -9.00 17.67
CA ARG A 105 -7.69 -7.97 18.51
C ARG A 105 -6.17 -8.03 18.40
N GLU A 106 -5.60 -9.19 18.36
CA GLU A 106 -4.17 -9.42 18.20
C GLU A 106 -3.60 -8.79 16.92
N THR A 107 -4.37 -8.83 15.82
CA THR A 107 -3.95 -8.30 14.51
C THR A 107 -3.62 -6.80 14.55
N TYR A 108 -4.34 -6.01 15.37
CA TYR A 108 -4.14 -4.56 15.45
C TYR A 108 -3.45 -4.09 16.74
N THR A 109 -3.19 -4.98 17.73
CA THR A 109 -2.52 -4.59 18.98
C THR A 109 -1.07 -5.09 19.07
N ARG A 110 -0.73 -6.21 18.41
CA ARG A 110 0.60 -6.82 18.50
C ARG A 110 1.69 -5.86 18.02
N ARG A 111 2.51 -5.35 18.96
CA ARG A 111 3.65 -4.46 18.73
C ARG A 111 3.39 -3.32 17.71
N MET A 112 2.15 -2.81 17.65
CA MET A 112 1.71 -1.87 16.60
C MET A 112 2.61 -0.62 16.52
N GLY A 113 3.00 -0.03 17.66
CA GLY A 113 3.88 1.14 17.66
C GLY A 113 5.25 0.87 17.02
N TRP A 114 5.86 -0.28 17.34
CA TRP A 114 7.12 -0.70 16.74
C TRP A 114 7.00 -0.93 15.24
N VAL A 115 5.96 -1.65 14.83
CA VAL A 115 5.72 -1.97 13.42
C VAL A 115 5.41 -0.72 12.61
N LEU A 116 4.59 0.21 13.14
CA LEU A 116 4.32 1.49 12.48
C LEU A 116 5.59 2.31 12.27
N LEU A 117 6.42 2.45 13.31
CA LEU A 117 7.68 3.18 13.21
C LEU A 117 8.58 2.56 12.13
N ASN A 118 8.79 1.23 12.18
CA ASN A 118 9.61 0.55 11.19
C ASN A 118 8.99 0.60 9.78
N SER A 119 7.67 0.51 9.64
CA SER A 119 7.00 0.64 8.35
C SER A 119 7.19 2.03 7.73
N ILE A 120 7.11 3.09 8.53
CA ILE A 120 7.35 4.46 8.07
C ILE A 120 8.80 4.63 7.62
N VAL A 121 9.75 4.21 8.48
CA VAL A 121 11.19 4.29 8.15
C VAL A 121 11.50 3.45 6.90
N ALA A 122 10.97 2.24 6.82
CA ALA A 122 11.17 1.37 5.65
C ALA A 122 10.59 2.00 4.38
N SER A 123 9.42 2.62 4.44
CA SER A 123 8.82 3.29 3.28
C SER A 123 9.73 4.40 2.76
N VAL A 124 10.33 5.18 3.66
CA VAL A 124 11.29 6.24 3.29
C VAL A 124 12.56 5.63 2.69
N VAL A 125 13.15 4.65 3.36
CA VAL A 125 14.40 4.00 2.91
C VAL A 125 14.21 3.30 1.57
N VAL A 126 13.17 2.48 1.44
CA VAL A 126 12.86 1.76 0.19
C VAL A 126 12.54 2.76 -0.93
N GLY A 127 11.77 3.82 -0.62
CA GLY A 127 11.47 4.89 -1.56
C GLY A 127 12.72 5.60 -2.07
N LEU A 128 13.62 5.99 -1.17
CA LEU A 128 14.89 6.64 -1.53
C LEU A 128 15.80 5.71 -2.37
N LEU A 129 15.95 4.45 -1.95
CA LEU A 129 16.75 3.47 -2.69
C LEU A 129 16.18 3.25 -4.10
N THR A 130 14.86 3.14 -4.22
CA THR A 130 14.19 2.97 -5.51
C THR A 130 14.34 4.23 -6.37
N MET A 131 14.18 5.42 -5.79
CA MET A 131 14.37 6.69 -6.48
C MET A 131 15.81 6.86 -6.99
N ILE A 132 16.81 6.58 -6.15
CA ILE A 132 18.22 6.58 -6.57
C ILE A 132 18.44 5.58 -7.71
N GLY A 133 17.85 4.39 -7.61
CA GLY A 133 17.92 3.39 -8.66
C GLY A 133 17.36 3.89 -9.99
N PHE A 134 16.22 4.60 -9.99
CA PHE A 134 15.62 5.19 -11.20
C PHE A 134 16.39 6.38 -11.74
N VAL A 135 16.98 7.20 -10.86
CA VAL A 135 17.85 8.32 -11.28
C VAL A 135 19.12 7.81 -11.99
N LEU A 136 19.69 6.70 -11.51
CA LEU A 136 20.83 6.07 -12.16
C LEU A 136 20.42 5.49 -13.53
N LEU A 137 19.43 4.62 -13.56
CA LEU A 137 18.85 4.01 -14.77
C LEU A 137 17.53 3.32 -14.42
N VAL A 138 16.63 3.19 -15.37
CA VAL A 138 15.33 2.52 -15.18
C VAL A 138 15.51 1.06 -14.72
N ILE A 139 16.45 0.32 -15.30
CA ILE A 139 16.68 -1.10 -14.98
C ILE A 139 17.13 -1.31 -13.54
N PRO A 140 18.15 -0.59 -12.99
CA PRO A 140 18.49 -0.66 -11.58
C PRO A 140 17.34 -0.27 -10.65
N GLY A 141 16.56 0.74 -10.99
CA GLY A 141 15.38 1.15 -10.21
C GLY A 141 14.34 0.03 -10.10
N LEU A 142 13.99 -0.58 -11.22
CA LEU A 142 13.09 -1.75 -11.25
C LEU A 142 13.65 -2.94 -10.47
N PHE A 143 14.96 -3.16 -10.56
CA PHE A 143 15.62 -4.24 -9.82
C PHE A 143 15.53 -4.04 -8.31
N VAL A 144 15.78 -2.82 -7.81
CA VAL A 144 15.65 -2.47 -6.40
C VAL A 144 14.20 -2.59 -5.95
N LEU A 145 13.25 -2.02 -6.71
CA LEU A 145 11.82 -2.08 -6.42
C LEU A 145 11.33 -3.52 -6.23
N VAL A 146 11.65 -4.41 -7.17
CA VAL A 146 11.26 -5.82 -7.11
C VAL A 146 11.95 -6.57 -5.98
N SER A 147 13.21 -6.24 -5.69
CA SER A 147 13.97 -6.87 -4.62
C SER A 147 13.49 -6.48 -3.22
N LEU A 148 12.92 -5.28 -3.07
CA LEU A 148 12.41 -4.74 -1.81
C LEU A 148 10.88 -4.81 -1.68
N LEU A 149 10.20 -5.47 -2.62
CA LEU A 149 8.75 -5.55 -2.71
C LEU A 149 8.10 -6.10 -1.43
N PHE A 150 8.76 -7.02 -0.75
CA PHE A 150 8.24 -7.71 0.43
C PHE A 150 8.68 -7.09 1.77
N ALA A 151 9.50 -6.03 1.77
CA ALA A 151 9.98 -5.43 3.02
C ALA A 151 8.83 -5.00 3.94
N ALA A 152 7.82 -4.32 3.41
CA ALA A 152 6.63 -3.92 4.17
C ALA A 152 5.86 -5.14 4.70
N VAL A 153 5.83 -6.25 3.95
CA VAL A 153 5.15 -7.49 4.37
C VAL A 153 5.90 -8.14 5.52
N TYR A 154 7.22 -8.20 5.47
CA TYR A 154 8.05 -8.74 6.57
C TYR A 154 7.89 -7.95 7.86
N ILE A 155 7.90 -6.60 7.79
CA ILE A 155 7.67 -5.73 8.95
C ILE A 155 6.28 -5.98 9.55
N ALA A 156 5.25 -6.04 8.71
CA ALA A 156 3.87 -6.18 9.19
C ALA A 156 3.58 -7.58 9.73
N ASP A 157 4.06 -8.64 9.06
CA ASP A 157 3.77 -10.04 9.38
C ASP A 157 4.64 -10.56 10.53
N ARG A 158 5.94 -10.23 10.51
CA ARG A 158 6.95 -10.77 11.44
C ARG A 158 7.43 -9.80 12.51
N ASP A 159 6.93 -8.57 12.54
CA ASP A 159 7.39 -7.50 13.44
C ASP A 159 8.90 -7.20 13.29
N GLU A 160 9.46 -7.40 12.09
CA GLU A 160 10.88 -7.19 11.82
C GLU A 160 11.25 -5.71 11.85
N ASN A 161 12.53 -5.44 12.12
CA ASN A 161 13.09 -4.11 11.91
C ASN A 161 13.38 -3.85 10.42
N VAL A 162 13.66 -2.60 10.07
CA VAL A 162 13.87 -2.17 8.67
C VAL A 162 15.00 -2.92 7.98
N LEU A 163 16.14 -3.13 8.69
CA LEU A 163 17.33 -3.74 8.08
C LEU A 163 17.12 -5.23 7.79
N ASP A 164 16.53 -5.95 8.74
CA ASP A 164 16.22 -7.38 8.57
C ASP A 164 15.16 -7.56 7.48
N ALA A 165 14.10 -6.76 7.49
CA ALA A 165 13.04 -6.80 6.47
C ALA A 165 13.57 -6.53 5.05
N ILE A 166 14.48 -5.57 4.87
CA ILE A 166 15.15 -5.30 3.59
C ILE A 166 15.99 -6.51 3.16
N ARG A 167 16.78 -7.07 4.07
CA ARG A 167 17.65 -8.23 3.81
C ARG A 167 16.81 -9.46 3.42
N ASP A 168 15.76 -9.74 4.18
CA ASP A 168 14.89 -10.89 3.97
C ASP A 168 14.06 -10.74 2.70
N SER A 169 13.57 -9.52 2.40
CA SER A 169 12.91 -9.21 1.12
C SER A 169 13.83 -9.46 -0.07
N TRP A 170 15.10 -8.99 0.02
CA TRP A 170 16.10 -9.21 -1.02
C TRP A 170 16.39 -10.69 -1.24
N GLY A 171 16.52 -11.45 -0.15
CA GLY A 171 16.71 -12.90 -0.17
C GLY A 171 15.53 -13.63 -0.81
N LEU A 172 14.29 -13.32 -0.40
CA LEU A 172 13.06 -13.94 -0.90
C LEU A 172 12.83 -13.65 -2.39
N ALA A 173 13.10 -12.42 -2.83
CA ALA A 173 12.99 -12.04 -4.24
C ALA A 173 14.07 -12.72 -5.11
N SER A 174 15.19 -13.12 -4.53
CA SER A 174 16.30 -13.77 -5.23
C SER A 174 15.82 -15.04 -5.93
N GLY A 175 16.20 -15.20 -7.21
CA GLY A 175 15.78 -16.32 -8.04
C GLY A 175 14.39 -16.19 -8.69
N ASN A 176 13.54 -15.23 -8.24
CA ASN A 176 12.21 -15.00 -8.82
C ASN A 176 12.00 -13.57 -9.33
N ARG A 177 13.05 -12.74 -9.41
CA ARG A 177 12.96 -11.30 -9.76
C ARG A 177 12.24 -11.05 -11.07
N TRP A 178 12.52 -11.82 -12.11
CA TRP A 178 11.85 -11.68 -13.42
C TRP A 178 10.35 -11.97 -13.35
N ARG A 179 9.94 -12.94 -12.54
CA ARG A 179 8.52 -13.26 -12.33
C ARG A 179 7.83 -12.20 -11.48
N LEU A 180 8.52 -11.68 -10.47
CA LEU A 180 8.04 -10.56 -9.66
C LEU A 180 7.92 -9.28 -10.49
N LEU A 181 8.90 -9.02 -11.37
CA LEU A 181 8.82 -7.91 -12.32
C LEU A 181 7.61 -8.06 -13.24
N GLY A 182 7.39 -9.28 -13.78
CA GLY A 182 6.20 -9.57 -14.57
C GLY A 182 4.90 -9.37 -13.78
N LEU A 183 4.85 -9.79 -12.51
CA LEU A 183 3.70 -9.57 -11.64
C LEU A 183 3.43 -8.08 -11.42
N VAL A 184 4.46 -7.31 -11.05
CA VAL A 184 4.36 -5.86 -10.86
C VAL A 184 3.91 -5.16 -12.13
N LEU A 185 4.47 -5.56 -13.30
CA LEU A 185 4.09 -4.99 -14.59
C LEU A 185 2.61 -5.28 -14.93
N VAL A 186 2.13 -6.51 -14.71
CA VAL A 186 0.73 -6.86 -14.96
C VAL A 186 -0.21 -6.07 -14.05
N VAL A 187 0.12 -5.92 -12.77
CA VAL A 187 -0.66 -5.12 -11.82
C VAL A 187 -0.64 -3.64 -12.24
N PHE A 188 0.52 -3.12 -12.64
CA PHE A 188 0.68 -1.73 -13.10
C PHE A 188 -0.13 -1.46 -14.37
N VAL A 189 0.01 -2.31 -15.39
CA VAL A 189 -0.77 -2.19 -16.64
C VAL A 189 -2.27 -2.29 -16.35
N GLY A 190 -2.68 -3.24 -15.50
CA GLY A 190 -4.08 -3.37 -15.07
C GLY A 190 -4.59 -2.11 -14.37
N PHE A 191 -3.78 -1.51 -13.49
CA PHE A 191 -4.11 -0.23 -12.84
C PHE A 191 -4.38 0.86 -13.89
N PHE A 192 -3.47 1.07 -14.84
CA PHE A 192 -3.65 2.08 -15.88
C PHE A 192 -4.81 1.77 -16.83
N ALA A 193 -5.00 0.51 -17.18
CA ALA A 193 -6.09 0.10 -18.06
C ALA A 193 -7.49 0.41 -17.48
N VAL A 194 -7.61 0.43 -16.15
CA VAL A 194 -8.86 0.74 -15.47
C VAL A 194 -8.96 2.24 -15.12
N SER A 195 -7.86 2.87 -14.69
CA SER A 195 -7.85 4.28 -14.26
C SER A 195 -7.95 5.25 -15.43
N PHE A 196 -7.21 5.00 -16.51
CA PHE A 196 -7.14 5.90 -17.66
C PHE A 196 -8.51 6.17 -18.35
N PRO A 197 -9.36 5.16 -18.64
CA PRO A 197 -10.69 5.41 -19.19
C PRO A 197 -11.57 6.22 -18.24
N LEU A 198 -11.46 6.02 -16.92
CA LEU A 198 -12.24 6.74 -15.93
C LEU A 198 -11.90 8.23 -15.93
N ASP A 199 -10.60 8.56 -15.94
CA ASP A 199 -10.10 9.94 -15.96
C ASP A 199 -10.44 10.64 -17.29
N PHE A 200 -10.55 9.88 -18.39
CA PHE A 200 -10.92 10.42 -19.70
C PHE A 200 -12.44 10.66 -19.85
N LEU A 201 -13.27 9.80 -19.24
CA LEU A 201 -14.71 9.85 -19.36
C LEU A 201 -15.37 10.86 -18.41
N LEU A 202 -14.73 11.15 -17.28
CA LEU A 202 -15.28 12.05 -16.27
C LEU A 202 -14.72 13.46 -16.41
N PRO A 203 -15.54 14.51 -16.21
CA PRO A 203 -15.04 15.89 -16.24
C PRO A 203 -13.96 16.09 -15.17
N THR A 204 -12.78 16.53 -15.59
CA THR A 204 -11.66 16.83 -14.68
C THR A 204 -12.06 17.88 -13.64
N GLY A 205 -11.72 17.64 -12.36
CA GLY A 205 -12.04 18.56 -11.27
C GLY A 205 -13.48 18.48 -10.74
N SER A 206 -14.31 17.59 -11.28
CA SER A 206 -15.66 17.37 -10.73
C SER A 206 -15.63 16.53 -9.44
N THR A 207 -16.59 16.77 -8.54
CA THR A 207 -16.77 15.93 -7.34
C THR A 207 -17.01 14.46 -7.72
N LEU A 208 -17.68 14.21 -8.84
CA LEU A 208 -17.92 12.86 -9.33
C LEU A 208 -16.62 12.16 -9.73
N SER A 209 -15.73 12.84 -10.46
CA SER A 209 -14.42 12.28 -10.84
C SER A 209 -13.57 12.01 -9.61
N LEU A 210 -13.56 12.91 -8.62
CA LEU A 210 -12.82 12.75 -7.37
C LEU A 210 -13.33 11.54 -6.57
N VAL A 211 -14.64 11.39 -6.43
CA VAL A 211 -15.23 10.25 -5.71
C VAL A 211 -14.94 8.94 -6.45
N ALA A 212 -15.19 8.90 -7.75
CA ALA A 212 -14.98 7.70 -8.55
C ALA A 212 -13.53 7.25 -8.58
N SER A 213 -12.58 8.18 -8.81
CA SER A 213 -11.14 7.88 -8.82
C SER A 213 -10.63 7.45 -7.43
N THR A 214 -11.11 8.07 -6.34
CA THR A 214 -10.74 7.68 -4.98
C THR A 214 -11.23 6.28 -4.63
N VAL A 215 -12.49 5.95 -4.96
CA VAL A 215 -13.04 4.60 -4.73
C VAL A 215 -12.27 3.56 -5.55
N LEU A 216 -12.05 3.83 -6.83
CA LEU A 216 -11.28 2.95 -7.69
C LEU A 216 -9.85 2.74 -7.16
N ASN A 217 -9.15 3.83 -6.85
CA ASN A 217 -7.79 3.78 -6.30
C ASN A 217 -7.74 2.93 -5.03
N THR A 218 -8.70 3.10 -4.13
CA THR A 218 -8.79 2.33 -2.88
C THR A 218 -8.94 0.83 -3.13
N VAL A 219 -9.83 0.43 -4.05
CA VAL A 219 -9.99 -0.97 -4.45
C VAL A 219 -8.69 -1.53 -5.02
N LEU A 220 -8.02 -0.75 -5.88
CA LEU A 220 -6.77 -1.15 -6.52
C LEU A 220 -5.61 -1.27 -5.50
N VAL A 221 -5.54 -0.40 -4.50
CA VAL A 221 -4.54 -0.50 -3.40
C VAL A 221 -4.75 -1.77 -2.60
N VAL A 222 -5.98 -2.09 -2.18
CA VAL A 222 -6.29 -3.33 -1.45
C VAL A 222 -5.97 -4.55 -2.31
N TYR A 223 -6.33 -4.53 -3.59
CA TYR A 223 -5.99 -5.58 -4.55
C TYR A 223 -4.48 -5.78 -4.69
N GLN A 224 -3.72 -4.70 -4.88
CA GLN A 224 -2.27 -4.76 -5.00
C GLN A 224 -1.62 -5.38 -3.75
N LEU A 225 -2.04 -4.98 -2.56
CA LEU A 225 -1.55 -5.54 -1.30
C LEU A 225 -1.92 -7.02 -1.16
N ALA A 226 -3.12 -7.42 -1.56
CA ALA A 226 -3.54 -8.82 -1.57
C ALA A 226 -2.68 -9.67 -2.51
N VAL A 227 -2.38 -9.17 -3.72
CA VAL A 227 -1.52 -9.84 -4.71
C VAL A 227 -0.09 -9.97 -4.19
N ILE A 228 0.50 -8.89 -3.64
CA ILE A 228 1.87 -8.89 -3.11
C ILE A 228 1.97 -9.88 -1.93
N THR A 229 1.00 -9.87 -1.03
CA THR A 229 0.99 -10.76 0.14
C THR A 229 0.79 -12.22 -0.27
N ASP A 230 -0.01 -12.52 -1.30
CA ASP A 230 -0.14 -13.86 -1.84
C ASP A 230 1.16 -14.34 -2.50
N ALA A 231 1.83 -13.47 -3.26
CA ALA A 231 3.15 -13.77 -3.84
C ALA A 231 4.20 -14.06 -2.76
N TYR A 232 4.22 -13.30 -1.66
CA TYR A 232 5.04 -13.52 -0.49
C TYR A 232 4.82 -14.93 0.11
N ARG A 233 3.56 -15.31 0.36
CA ARG A 233 3.20 -16.64 0.90
C ARG A 233 3.61 -17.77 -0.04
N GLN A 234 3.38 -17.63 -1.35
CA GLN A 234 3.80 -18.61 -2.34
C GLN A 234 5.31 -18.85 -2.31
N LEU A 235 6.11 -17.79 -2.26
CA LEU A 235 7.56 -17.88 -2.26
C LEU A 235 8.11 -18.45 -0.96
N ARG A 236 7.44 -18.20 0.18
CA ARG A 236 7.77 -18.82 1.47
C ARG A 236 7.31 -20.27 1.61
N GLY A 237 6.48 -20.74 0.69
CA GLY A 237 5.99 -22.12 0.69
C GLY A 237 4.88 -22.40 1.70
N GLU A 238 4.25 -21.37 2.27
CA GLU A 238 3.17 -21.49 3.25
C GLU A 238 1.87 -22.05 2.64
N ASP A 239 1.75 -22.00 1.32
CA ASP A 239 0.58 -22.48 0.57
C ASP A 239 0.61 -24.00 0.28
N ARG A 240 1.51 -24.78 0.87
CA ARG A 240 1.52 -26.24 0.70
C ARG A 240 0.57 -26.88 1.71
N PRO A 241 -0.21 -27.91 1.31
CA PRO A 241 -0.90 -28.77 2.28
C PRO A 241 0.16 -29.40 3.19
N GLY A 242 0.23 -28.99 4.44
CA GLY A 242 1.22 -29.44 5.43
C GLY A 242 2.36 -28.46 5.74
N GLY A 243 2.44 -27.28 5.07
CA GLY A 243 3.53 -26.32 5.29
C GLY A 243 3.37 -25.38 6.51
N GLY A 244 2.34 -25.58 7.32
CA GLY A 244 2.03 -24.74 8.48
C GLY A 244 2.52 -25.26 9.83
N ALA A 245 3.29 -26.34 9.86
CA ALA A 245 3.89 -26.85 11.09
C ALA A 245 5.40 -26.95 10.87
N GLU A 246 6.17 -25.93 11.22
CA GLU A 246 7.53 -26.18 11.68
C GLU A 246 7.41 -27.11 12.90
N PRO A 247 8.05 -28.28 12.91
CA PRO A 247 8.09 -29.10 14.11
C PRO A 247 8.76 -28.28 15.20
N SER A 248 8.05 -28.07 16.33
CA SER A 248 8.65 -27.49 17.54
C SER A 248 9.94 -28.24 17.85
N PRO A 249 11.06 -27.54 18.19
CA PRO A 249 12.33 -28.17 18.56
C PRO A 249 12.21 -29.15 19.74
N ASP A 250 11.10 -29.11 20.48
CA ASP A 250 10.85 -29.95 21.68
C ASP A 250 10.36 -31.38 21.38
N ALA A 251 10.14 -31.76 20.12
CA ALA A 251 9.70 -33.12 19.76
C ALA A 251 10.86 -34.12 19.51
N ALA A 252 12.09 -33.71 19.65
CA ALA A 252 13.28 -34.56 19.44
C ALA A 252 13.97 -35.01 20.73
N GLY A 253 13.28 -34.96 21.86
CA GLY A 253 13.80 -35.33 23.16
C GLY A 253 12.88 -36.27 23.95
N VAL A 254 12.75 -37.52 23.53
CA VAL A 254 12.48 -38.68 24.41
C VAL A 254 13.23 -39.88 23.86
#